data_c5e1b134e813d7b0c68695cdecc42016
#
_entry.id   c5e1b134e813d7b0c68695cdecc42016
#
_cell.length_a   1.000
_cell.length_b   1.000
_cell.length_c   1.000
_cell.angle_alpha   90.00
_cell.angle_beta   90.00
_cell.angle_gamma   90.00
#
_symmetry.space_group_name_H-M   'P 1'
#
loop_
_entity.id
_entity.type
_entity.pdbx_description
1 polymer ?
#
loop_
_entity_poly.entity_id
_entity_poly.type
_entity_poly.pdbx_seq_one_letter_code
_entity_poly.pdbx_strand_id
1 'polypeptide(L)'
;MIEITAEIRAFIDKAAAGVELAEDEYIDPSDGLIHCKKCGGQRQTVVPCFGKSGYFMPRCICQCQREAEEQRKAAEERQRRMERIKRRKAQGLQDRYLYDYTFFNDNGQNPLMDKAHAYVENWKEAYKSNIGLLLFGDVGTGKSFFAGCIANALLDQDVPVLMTNFPTILNRLTGMFSEDRSEFIASFDEYDLLIIDDLGVERSTEYAMEQMFFVIDSRYRSRRPMIITTNLKLSELKNPPDLAHARIYDRILERCAPILFDGKNFREENASATRQAAKDIVSSKHD
;
A
#
# COMPACT_ATOMS: atom_id res chain seq x y z
N MET A 1 -42.92 7.39 -13.97
CA MET A 1 -43.20 7.45 -15.43
C MET A 1 -44.28 8.50 -15.64
N ILE A 2 -44.07 9.47 -16.52
CA ILE A 2 -45.09 10.45 -16.87
C ILE A 2 -46.11 9.72 -17.80
N GLU A 3 -47.40 9.75 -17.48
CA GLU A 3 -48.44 9.25 -18.36
C GLU A 3 -48.42 10.07 -19.67
N ILE A 4 -48.24 9.39 -20.80
CA ILE A 4 -48.17 10.04 -22.09
C ILE A 4 -49.63 10.42 -22.53
N THR A 5 -50.00 11.66 -22.25
CA THR A 5 -51.29 12.23 -22.68
C THR A 5 -51.30 12.46 -24.18
N ALA A 6 -52.50 12.66 -24.78
CA ALA A 6 -52.64 12.96 -26.21
C ALA A 6 -51.80 14.18 -26.64
N GLU A 7 -51.68 15.20 -25.78
CA GLU A 7 -50.85 16.40 -26.05
C GLU A 7 -49.36 16.07 -26.10
N ILE A 8 -48.87 15.27 -25.13
CA ILE A 8 -47.47 14.80 -25.08
C ILE A 8 -47.18 13.96 -26.32
N ARG A 9 -48.09 13.07 -26.73
CA ARG A 9 -47.94 12.25 -27.92
C ARG A 9 -47.81 13.08 -29.20
N ALA A 10 -48.68 14.08 -29.41
CA ALA A 10 -48.63 14.97 -30.55
C ALA A 10 -47.29 15.77 -30.58
N PHE A 11 -46.75 16.13 -29.41
CA PHE A 11 -45.44 16.78 -29.31
C PHE A 11 -44.31 15.82 -29.70
N ILE A 12 -44.33 14.58 -29.25
CA ILE A 12 -43.32 13.54 -29.55
C ILE A 12 -43.32 13.27 -31.08
N ASP A 13 -44.47 13.03 -31.67
CA ASP A 13 -44.59 12.72 -33.10
C ASP A 13 -44.04 13.84 -33.98
N LYS A 14 -44.28 15.11 -33.61
CA LYS A 14 -43.74 16.28 -34.28
C LYS A 14 -42.22 16.40 -34.16
N ALA A 15 -41.68 16.08 -33.00
CA ALA A 15 -40.24 16.17 -32.70
C ALA A 15 -39.45 14.98 -33.30
N ALA A 16 -40.06 13.81 -33.45
CA ALA A 16 -39.43 12.61 -34.00
C ALA A 16 -39.07 12.75 -35.49
N ALA A 17 -39.78 13.62 -36.24
CA ALA A 17 -39.60 13.80 -37.69
C ALA A 17 -38.22 14.35 -38.14
N GLY A 18 -37.36 14.81 -37.19
CA GLY A 18 -36.05 15.38 -37.51
C GLY A 18 -34.89 14.82 -36.66
N VAL A 19 -35.08 13.68 -35.99
CA VAL A 19 -34.07 13.14 -35.08
C VAL A 19 -33.11 12.21 -35.81
N GLU A 20 -31.79 12.53 -35.72
CA GLU A 20 -30.75 11.59 -36.14
C GLU A 20 -30.56 10.52 -35.06
N LEU A 21 -30.69 9.25 -35.44
CA LEU A 21 -30.51 8.08 -34.62
C LEU A 21 -29.08 7.57 -34.75
N ALA A 22 -28.49 7.17 -33.63
CA ALA A 22 -27.23 6.40 -33.66
C ALA A 22 -27.49 4.96 -34.15
N GLU A 23 -26.44 4.26 -34.56
CA GLU A 23 -26.56 2.91 -35.13
C GLU A 23 -27.23 1.91 -34.16
N ASP A 24 -27.07 2.12 -32.87
CA ASP A 24 -27.60 1.28 -31.79
C ASP A 24 -28.92 1.80 -31.19
N GLU A 25 -29.60 2.72 -31.88
CA GLU A 25 -30.87 3.34 -31.47
C GLU A 25 -32.01 3.02 -32.40
N TYR A 26 -33.24 3.03 -31.86
CA TYR A 26 -34.48 2.96 -32.63
C TYR A 26 -35.57 3.79 -31.95
N ILE A 27 -36.58 4.20 -32.70
CA ILE A 27 -37.77 4.81 -32.12
C ILE A 27 -38.78 3.69 -31.82
N ASP A 28 -39.20 3.59 -30.55
CA ASP A 28 -40.22 2.59 -30.15
C ASP A 28 -41.60 3.07 -30.57
N PRO A 29 -42.35 2.26 -31.34
CA PRO A 29 -43.70 2.64 -31.79
C PRO A 29 -44.70 2.83 -30.66
N SER A 30 -44.46 2.22 -29.49
CA SER A 30 -45.38 2.28 -28.35
C SER A 30 -45.40 3.65 -27.67
N ASP A 31 -44.25 4.30 -27.55
CA ASP A 31 -44.10 5.59 -26.87
C ASP A 31 -43.55 6.72 -27.79
N GLY A 32 -43.00 6.37 -28.95
CA GLY A 32 -42.41 7.32 -29.92
C GLY A 32 -41.05 7.87 -29.49
N LEU A 33 -40.44 7.34 -28.41
CA LEU A 33 -39.17 7.77 -27.88
C LEU A 33 -38.02 6.92 -28.41
N ILE A 34 -36.79 7.43 -28.21
CA ILE A 34 -35.60 6.71 -28.64
C ILE A 34 -35.24 5.66 -27.60
N HIS A 35 -35.07 4.43 -28.07
CA HIS A 35 -34.69 3.27 -27.29
C HIS A 35 -33.38 2.64 -27.77
N CYS A 36 -32.73 1.90 -26.91
CA CYS A 36 -31.51 1.16 -27.18
C CYS A 36 -31.83 -0.19 -27.85
N LYS A 37 -31.25 -0.48 -29.01
CA LYS A 37 -31.40 -1.79 -29.68
C LYS A 37 -30.87 -2.95 -28.84
N LYS A 38 -29.85 -2.70 -27.95
CA LYS A 38 -29.21 -3.75 -27.18
C LYS A 38 -30.04 -4.19 -25.96
N CYS A 39 -30.62 -3.25 -25.21
CA CYS A 39 -31.29 -3.54 -23.93
C CYS A 39 -32.80 -3.14 -23.93
N GLY A 40 -33.30 -2.54 -24.99
CA GLY A 40 -34.68 -2.04 -25.05
C GLY A 40 -34.96 -0.82 -24.15
N GLY A 41 -33.96 -0.38 -23.36
CA GLY A 41 -34.14 0.71 -22.43
C GLY A 41 -34.24 2.07 -23.12
N GLN A 42 -35.02 2.99 -22.53
CA GLN A 42 -35.19 4.36 -23.04
C GLN A 42 -33.84 5.10 -23.08
N ARG A 43 -33.60 5.84 -24.15
CA ARG A 43 -32.48 6.79 -24.35
C ARG A 43 -32.93 8.22 -24.48
N GLN A 44 -34.22 8.46 -24.37
CA GLN A 44 -34.82 9.76 -24.39
C GLN A 44 -35.99 9.80 -23.41
N THR A 45 -36.22 10.95 -22.80
CA THR A 45 -37.32 11.16 -21.86
C THR A 45 -38.02 12.46 -22.19
N VAL A 46 -39.30 12.62 -21.79
CA VAL A 46 -40.04 13.86 -21.92
C VAL A 46 -40.07 14.59 -20.63
N VAL A 47 -39.68 15.85 -20.63
CA VAL A 47 -39.65 16.70 -19.42
C VAL A 47 -40.44 17.98 -19.68
N PRO A 48 -41.38 18.39 -18.80
CA PRO A 48 -42.09 19.66 -18.94
C PRO A 48 -41.12 20.83 -18.74
N CYS A 49 -41.31 21.89 -19.51
CA CYS A 49 -40.56 23.12 -19.36
C CYS A 49 -41.04 23.89 -18.13
N PHE A 50 -40.13 24.17 -17.18
CA PHE A 50 -40.47 25.00 -16.01
C PHE A 50 -40.70 26.47 -16.44
N GLY A 51 -41.84 27.01 -16.07
CA GLY A 51 -42.17 28.42 -16.30
C GLY A 51 -42.61 28.79 -17.73
N LYS A 52 -42.77 27.82 -18.64
CA LYS A 52 -43.34 27.98 -19.99
C LYS A 52 -44.18 26.75 -20.34
N SER A 53 -45.27 26.97 -21.08
CA SER A 53 -46.06 25.86 -21.65
C SER A 53 -45.20 25.14 -22.73
N GLY A 54 -44.99 23.82 -22.56
CA GLY A 54 -44.27 22.98 -23.50
C GLY A 54 -43.45 21.90 -22.87
N TYR A 55 -42.84 21.07 -23.71
CA TYR A 55 -42.01 19.93 -23.31
C TYR A 55 -40.67 19.98 -24.05
N PHE A 56 -39.65 19.33 -23.50
CA PHE A 56 -38.41 19.03 -24.20
C PHE A 56 -38.03 17.56 -24.01
N MET A 57 -37.24 17.02 -24.90
CA MET A 57 -36.90 15.60 -24.94
C MET A 57 -35.39 15.41 -24.82
N PRO A 58 -34.82 15.47 -23.58
CA PRO A 58 -33.39 15.23 -23.40
C PRO A 58 -33.04 13.75 -23.63
N ARG A 59 -31.80 13.54 -24.10
CA ARG A 59 -31.21 12.21 -24.14
C ARG A 59 -30.93 11.73 -22.72
N CYS A 60 -31.15 10.44 -22.49
CA CYS A 60 -30.82 9.78 -21.23
C CYS A 60 -29.99 8.51 -21.47
N ILE A 61 -29.30 8.06 -20.45
CA ILE A 61 -28.46 6.88 -20.53
C ILE A 61 -29.30 5.65 -20.22
N CYS A 62 -29.33 4.68 -21.15
CA CYS A 62 -29.98 3.40 -20.89
C CYS A 62 -29.19 2.53 -19.92
N GLN A 63 -29.81 1.46 -19.44
CA GLN A 63 -29.20 0.57 -18.45
C GLN A 63 -27.85 0.00 -18.92
N CYS A 64 -27.76 -0.52 -20.15
CA CYS A 64 -26.54 -1.13 -20.64
C CYS A 64 -25.39 -0.11 -20.84
N GLN A 65 -25.69 1.16 -21.14
CA GLN A 65 -24.68 2.23 -21.18
C GLN A 65 -24.21 2.59 -19.77
N ARG A 66 -25.12 2.64 -18.80
CA ARG A 66 -24.78 2.89 -17.40
C ARG A 66 -23.86 1.80 -16.87
N GLU A 67 -24.23 0.55 -17.08
CA GLU A 67 -23.42 -0.61 -16.67
C GLU A 67 -22.02 -0.60 -17.35
N ALA A 68 -21.97 -0.29 -18.64
CA ALA A 68 -20.69 -0.18 -19.36
C ALA A 68 -19.83 0.96 -18.83
N GLU A 69 -20.41 2.11 -18.49
CA GLU A 69 -19.70 3.25 -17.92
C GLU A 69 -19.20 2.94 -16.51
N GLU A 70 -20.00 2.28 -15.68
CA GLU A 70 -19.59 1.83 -14.33
C GLU A 70 -18.43 0.82 -14.41
N GLN A 71 -18.51 -0.15 -15.34
CA GLN A 71 -17.42 -1.11 -15.55
C GLN A 71 -16.14 -0.41 -16.02
N ARG A 72 -16.24 0.56 -16.94
CA ARG A 72 -15.08 1.34 -17.40
C ARG A 72 -14.45 2.13 -16.26
N LYS A 73 -15.27 2.85 -15.46
CA LYS A 73 -14.78 3.60 -14.29
C LYS A 73 -14.11 2.68 -13.26
N ALA A 74 -14.71 1.52 -12.98
CA ALA A 74 -14.13 0.53 -12.08
C ALA A 74 -12.80 -0.04 -12.61
N ALA A 75 -12.69 -0.27 -13.92
CA ALA A 75 -11.44 -0.73 -14.54
C ALA A 75 -10.35 0.35 -14.47
N GLU A 76 -10.67 1.60 -14.77
CA GLU A 76 -9.75 2.75 -14.68
C GLU A 76 -9.27 2.95 -13.23
N GLU A 77 -10.18 2.86 -12.25
CA GLU A 77 -9.83 2.98 -10.84
C GLU A 77 -8.91 1.84 -10.38
N ARG A 78 -9.21 0.60 -10.80
CA ARG A 78 -8.34 -0.57 -10.54
C ARG A 78 -6.94 -0.36 -11.11
N GLN A 79 -6.85 0.11 -12.35
CA GLN A 79 -5.56 0.37 -12.99
C GLN A 79 -4.78 1.46 -12.24
N ARG A 80 -5.41 2.59 -11.91
CA ARG A 80 -4.79 3.67 -11.13
C ARG A 80 -4.30 3.19 -9.77
N ARG A 81 -5.08 2.32 -9.10
CA ARG A 81 -4.68 1.70 -7.83
C ARG A 81 -3.44 0.82 -8.01
N MET A 82 -3.40 -0.04 -9.03
CA MET A 82 -2.24 -0.90 -9.31
C MET A 82 -0.97 -0.08 -9.60
N GLU A 83 -1.08 0.98 -10.39
CA GLU A 83 0.05 1.87 -10.69
C GLU A 83 0.55 2.58 -9.42
N ARG A 84 -0.36 3.01 -8.54
CA ARG A 84 -0.03 3.62 -7.25
C ARG A 84 0.70 2.64 -6.33
N ILE A 85 0.20 1.40 -6.21
CA ILE A 85 0.85 0.33 -5.44
C ILE A 85 2.25 0.05 -5.98
N LYS A 86 2.40 -0.10 -7.30
CA LYS A 86 3.71 -0.32 -7.94
C LYS A 86 4.70 0.81 -7.62
N ARG A 87 4.25 2.05 -7.70
CA ARG A 87 5.08 3.22 -7.35
C ARG A 87 5.46 3.22 -5.87
N ARG A 88 4.51 2.94 -4.97
CA ARG A 88 4.77 2.85 -3.52
C ARG A 88 5.75 1.73 -3.18
N LYS A 89 5.63 0.56 -3.81
CA LYS A 89 6.62 -0.52 -3.65
C LYS A 89 8.01 -0.07 -4.07
N ALA A 90 8.14 0.59 -5.21
CA ALA A 90 9.44 1.10 -5.68
C ALA A 90 10.06 2.17 -4.77
N GLN A 91 9.25 2.97 -4.09
CA GLN A 91 9.71 3.97 -3.14
C GLN A 91 9.99 3.37 -1.75
N GLY A 92 9.16 2.44 -1.31
CA GLY A 92 9.18 1.89 0.04
C GLY A 92 10.12 0.71 0.23
N LEU A 93 10.40 -0.08 -0.81
CA LEU A 93 11.30 -1.23 -0.79
C LEU A 93 12.54 -0.88 -1.63
N GLN A 94 13.57 -0.34 -0.98
CA GLN A 94 14.74 0.20 -1.67
C GLN A 94 15.66 -0.90 -2.22
N ASP A 95 15.70 -2.06 -1.56
CA ASP A 95 16.51 -3.20 -1.97
C ASP A 95 15.68 -4.24 -2.73
N ARG A 96 16.25 -4.78 -3.82
CA ARG A 96 15.56 -5.71 -4.70
C ARG A 96 15.09 -6.99 -4.00
N TYR A 97 15.88 -7.50 -3.06
CA TYR A 97 15.54 -8.73 -2.33
C TYR A 97 14.31 -8.58 -1.43
N LEU A 98 13.98 -7.34 -1.01
CA LEU A 98 12.80 -7.07 -0.18
C LEU A 98 11.48 -7.37 -0.90
N TYR A 99 11.47 -7.37 -2.25
CA TYR A 99 10.29 -7.75 -3.02
C TYR A 99 9.91 -9.23 -2.86
N ASP A 100 10.89 -10.08 -2.51
CA ASP A 100 10.69 -11.50 -2.28
C ASP A 100 10.25 -11.80 -0.84
N TYR A 101 10.27 -10.81 0.06
CA TYR A 101 9.83 -10.96 1.45
C TYR A 101 8.31 -10.84 1.55
N THR A 102 7.62 -11.88 1.10
CA THR A 102 6.16 -11.96 1.06
C THR A 102 5.67 -13.18 1.83
N PHE A 103 4.44 -13.14 2.31
CA PHE A 103 3.80 -14.30 2.93
C PHE A 103 3.67 -15.50 1.98
N PHE A 104 3.63 -15.27 0.66
CA PHE A 104 3.63 -16.34 -0.32
C PHE A 104 4.94 -17.14 -0.34
N ASN A 105 6.05 -16.48 -0.04
CA ASN A 105 7.39 -17.08 -0.01
C ASN A 105 7.76 -17.61 1.40
N ASP A 106 6.84 -17.55 2.37
CA ASP A 106 7.05 -18.15 3.68
C ASP A 106 7.06 -19.69 3.56
N ASN A 107 8.07 -20.31 4.13
CA ASN A 107 8.22 -21.77 4.14
C ASN A 107 7.47 -22.47 5.29
N GLY A 108 6.74 -21.71 6.11
CA GLY A 108 5.96 -22.22 7.24
C GLY A 108 6.79 -22.72 8.43
N GLN A 109 8.09 -22.46 8.45
CA GLN A 109 8.97 -22.96 9.53
C GLN A 109 9.05 -22.02 10.71
N ASN A 110 8.66 -20.76 10.56
CA ASN A 110 8.68 -19.78 11.63
C ASN A 110 7.28 -19.54 12.21
N PRO A 111 6.96 -20.07 13.41
CA PRO A 111 5.64 -19.91 14.01
C PRO A 111 5.28 -18.46 14.36
N LEU A 112 6.27 -17.56 14.39
CA LEU A 112 6.02 -16.14 14.63
C LEU A 112 5.32 -15.46 13.44
N MET A 113 5.30 -16.07 12.23
CA MET A 113 4.65 -15.49 11.06
C MET A 113 3.15 -15.26 11.26
N ASP A 114 2.48 -16.04 12.11
CA ASP A 114 1.09 -15.79 12.51
C ASP A 114 0.91 -14.40 13.16
N LYS A 115 1.92 -13.91 13.89
CA LYS A 115 1.90 -12.56 14.47
C LYS A 115 2.05 -11.48 13.40
N ALA A 116 2.80 -11.76 12.32
CA ALA A 116 2.91 -10.84 11.18
C ALA A 116 1.56 -10.72 10.45
N HIS A 117 0.89 -11.85 10.20
CA HIS A 117 -0.46 -11.87 9.65
C HIS A 117 -1.44 -11.08 10.52
N ALA A 118 -1.48 -11.37 11.83
CA ALA A 118 -2.35 -10.68 12.76
C ALA A 118 -2.09 -9.16 12.80
N TYR A 119 -0.83 -8.72 12.72
CA TYR A 119 -0.49 -7.29 12.69
C TYR A 119 -1.02 -6.61 11.43
N VAL A 120 -0.90 -7.25 10.26
CA VAL A 120 -1.43 -6.74 8.99
C VAL A 120 -2.97 -6.70 8.99
N GLU A 121 -3.63 -7.73 9.51
CA GLU A 121 -5.10 -7.80 9.62
C GLU A 121 -5.64 -6.70 10.53
N ASN A 122 -4.93 -6.41 11.63
CA ASN A 122 -5.31 -5.38 12.60
C ASN A 122 -4.61 -4.03 12.38
N TRP A 123 -4.08 -3.79 11.16
CA TRP A 123 -3.31 -2.58 10.84
C TRP A 123 -4.00 -1.27 11.22
N LYS A 124 -5.30 -1.15 10.94
CA LYS A 124 -6.07 0.07 11.24
C LYS A 124 -6.03 0.43 12.72
N GLU A 125 -6.12 -0.57 13.59
CA GLU A 125 -6.07 -0.36 15.04
C GLU A 125 -4.63 -0.10 15.51
N ALA A 126 -3.64 -0.83 14.98
CA ALA A 126 -2.23 -0.59 15.24
C ALA A 126 -1.82 0.84 14.86
N TYR A 127 -2.27 1.32 13.70
CA TYR A 127 -2.03 2.68 13.23
C TYR A 127 -2.67 3.73 14.14
N LYS A 128 -3.96 3.55 14.48
CA LYS A 128 -4.71 4.48 15.35
C LYS A 128 -4.11 4.58 16.75
N SER A 129 -3.65 3.43 17.28
CA SER A 129 -3.07 3.34 18.62
C SER A 129 -1.56 3.58 18.66
N ASN A 130 -0.93 3.86 17.50
CA ASN A 130 0.52 4.04 17.36
C ASN A 130 1.32 2.88 17.97
N ILE A 131 0.93 1.64 17.63
CA ILE A 131 1.59 0.43 18.11
C ILE A 131 2.58 -0.05 17.06
N GLY A 132 3.86 0.00 17.37
CA GLY A 132 4.95 -0.57 16.59
C GLY A 132 5.39 -1.93 17.09
N LEU A 133 6.42 -2.52 16.44
CA LEU A 133 7.02 -3.79 16.84
C LEU A 133 8.53 -3.64 16.98
N LEU A 134 9.10 -4.29 18.00
CA LEU A 134 10.53 -4.45 18.18
C LEU A 134 10.89 -5.92 18.03
N LEU A 135 11.49 -6.27 16.88
CA LEU A 135 11.90 -7.63 16.56
C LEU A 135 13.36 -7.81 17.01
N PHE A 136 13.59 -8.54 18.07
CA PHE A 136 14.92 -8.67 18.66
C PHE A 136 15.32 -10.14 18.82
N GLY A 137 16.62 -10.42 18.89
CA GLY A 137 17.15 -11.78 19.09
C GLY A 137 18.23 -12.16 18.09
N ASP A 138 18.54 -13.45 17.96
CA ASP A 138 19.71 -13.96 17.27
C ASP A 138 19.73 -13.68 15.75
N VAL A 139 20.94 -13.67 15.19
CA VAL A 139 21.17 -13.46 13.76
C VAL A 139 20.59 -14.64 12.96
N GLY A 140 19.98 -14.33 11.80
CA GLY A 140 19.49 -15.37 10.88
C GLY A 140 18.14 -15.99 11.26
N THR A 141 17.45 -15.51 12.28
CA THR A 141 16.18 -16.05 12.80
C THR A 141 14.93 -15.55 12.06
N GLY A 142 15.09 -14.73 10.99
CA GLY A 142 13.99 -14.32 10.13
C GLY A 142 13.35 -12.96 10.48
N LYS A 143 13.95 -12.13 11.35
CA LYS A 143 13.43 -10.79 11.71
C LYS A 143 13.16 -9.90 10.50
N SER A 144 14.15 -9.74 9.62
CA SER A 144 14.00 -8.89 8.41
C SER A 144 12.97 -9.46 7.44
N PHE A 145 12.86 -10.79 7.31
CA PHE A 145 11.84 -11.45 6.50
C PHE A 145 10.44 -11.17 7.06
N PHE A 146 10.24 -11.33 8.35
CA PHE A 146 9.00 -11.00 9.04
C PHE A 146 8.57 -9.55 8.79
N ALA A 147 9.49 -8.58 8.98
CA ALA A 147 9.24 -7.16 8.74
C ALA A 147 8.92 -6.86 7.27
N GLY A 148 9.64 -7.50 6.34
CA GLY A 148 9.43 -7.39 4.91
C GLY A 148 8.09 -7.96 4.45
N CYS A 149 7.62 -9.06 5.03
CA CYS A 149 6.28 -9.61 4.77
C CYS A 149 5.19 -8.62 5.17
N ILE A 150 5.31 -7.98 6.33
CA ILE A 150 4.38 -6.91 6.75
C ILE A 150 4.45 -5.74 5.77
N ALA A 151 5.65 -5.29 5.39
CA ALA A 151 5.82 -4.18 4.45
C ALA A 151 5.12 -4.45 3.11
N ASN A 152 5.38 -5.60 2.50
CA ASN A 152 4.78 -5.98 1.22
C ASN A 152 3.26 -6.08 1.32
N ALA A 153 2.73 -6.74 2.34
CA ALA A 153 1.30 -6.93 2.52
C ALA A 153 0.55 -5.60 2.72
N LEU A 154 1.12 -4.66 3.47
CA LEU A 154 0.54 -3.33 3.64
C LEU A 154 0.64 -2.47 2.38
N LEU A 155 1.76 -2.55 1.64
CA LEU A 155 1.91 -1.89 0.34
C LEU A 155 0.88 -2.41 -0.68
N ASP A 156 0.57 -3.70 -0.68
CA ASP A 156 -0.48 -4.30 -1.53
C ASP A 156 -1.89 -3.83 -1.15
N GLN A 157 -2.08 -3.40 0.10
CA GLN A 157 -3.29 -2.73 0.57
C GLN A 157 -3.31 -1.22 0.28
N ASP A 158 -2.30 -0.71 -0.43
CA ASP A 158 -2.13 0.72 -0.75
C ASP A 158 -1.79 1.59 0.48
N VAL A 159 -1.19 1.00 1.51
CA VAL A 159 -0.66 1.71 2.68
C VAL A 159 0.78 2.17 2.38
N PRO A 160 1.14 3.45 2.62
CA PRO A 160 2.52 3.92 2.47
C PRO A 160 3.43 3.29 3.53
N VAL A 161 4.41 2.48 3.10
CA VAL A 161 5.43 1.88 3.96
C VAL A 161 6.80 2.18 3.41
N LEU A 162 7.75 2.52 4.29
CA LEU A 162 9.17 2.58 3.98
C LEU A 162 9.91 1.54 4.83
N MET A 163 10.67 0.66 4.17
CA MET A 163 11.62 -0.24 4.80
C MET A 163 13.03 0.16 4.40
N THR A 164 13.85 0.48 5.38
CA THR A 164 15.23 0.98 5.23
C THR A 164 16.09 0.53 6.41
N ASN A 165 17.35 0.93 6.46
CA ASN A 165 18.26 0.70 7.57
C ASN A 165 19.03 1.97 7.91
N PHE A 166 19.60 2.05 9.13
CA PHE A 166 20.36 3.23 9.54
C PHE A 166 21.58 3.54 8.68
N PRO A 167 22.41 2.59 8.24
CA PRO A 167 23.50 2.89 7.30
C PRO A 167 23.03 3.61 6.04
N THR A 168 21.92 3.21 5.47
CA THR A 168 21.34 3.88 4.29
C THR A 168 20.86 5.30 4.59
N ILE A 169 20.20 5.49 5.75
CA ILE A 169 19.77 6.82 6.20
C ILE A 169 20.99 7.73 6.42
N LEU A 170 22.01 7.25 7.15
CA LEU A 170 23.22 8.01 7.45
C LEU A 170 23.99 8.40 6.21
N ASN A 171 24.13 7.48 5.24
CA ASN A 171 24.78 7.77 3.96
C ASN A 171 24.08 8.90 3.19
N ARG A 172 22.74 8.94 3.22
CA ARG A 172 21.99 10.04 2.61
C ARG A 172 22.19 11.36 3.36
N LEU A 173 22.14 11.34 4.69
CA LEU A 173 22.29 12.52 5.53
C LEU A 173 23.71 13.15 5.45
N THR A 174 24.75 12.33 5.26
CA THR A 174 26.15 12.78 5.24
C THR A 174 26.44 13.78 4.11
N GLY A 175 25.72 13.68 2.98
CA GLY A 175 25.90 14.58 1.82
C GLY A 175 24.99 15.81 1.81
N MET A 176 24.13 16.01 2.83
CA MET A 176 23.10 17.05 2.84
C MET A 176 23.50 18.25 3.72
N PHE A 177 23.01 19.45 3.37
CA PHE A 177 23.06 20.63 4.25
C PHE A 177 22.04 20.48 5.38
N SER A 178 22.16 21.32 6.42
CA SER A 178 21.33 21.21 7.63
C SER A 178 19.82 21.32 7.38
N GLU A 179 19.41 22.20 6.50
CA GLU A 179 18.00 22.39 6.12
C GLU A 179 17.45 21.16 5.39
N ASP A 180 18.22 20.68 4.38
CA ASP A 180 17.86 19.48 3.60
C ASP A 180 17.74 18.21 4.50
N ARG A 181 18.60 18.10 5.54
CA ARG A 181 18.51 17.00 6.52
C ARG A 181 17.20 16.99 7.27
N SER A 182 16.77 18.17 7.72
CA SER A 182 15.50 18.31 8.45
C SER A 182 14.30 17.93 7.59
N GLU A 183 14.30 18.35 6.32
CA GLU A 183 13.27 17.98 5.35
C GLU A 183 13.31 16.48 5.04
N PHE A 184 14.50 15.89 4.87
CA PHE A 184 14.64 14.46 4.64
C PHE A 184 14.11 13.64 5.82
N ILE A 185 14.42 14.02 7.07
CA ILE A 185 13.89 13.34 8.26
C ILE A 185 12.38 13.52 8.34
N ALA A 186 11.86 14.70 8.06
CA ALA A 186 10.43 14.97 8.05
C ALA A 186 9.69 14.18 6.95
N SER A 187 10.36 13.86 5.82
CA SER A 187 9.76 13.06 4.75
C SER A 187 9.39 11.63 5.17
N PHE A 188 9.98 11.11 6.25
CA PHE A 188 9.56 9.82 6.82
C PHE A 188 8.12 9.85 7.35
N ASP A 189 7.58 11.02 7.64
CA ASP A 189 6.19 11.19 8.07
C ASP A 189 5.18 11.05 6.92
N GLU A 190 5.63 10.97 5.66
CA GLU A 190 4.77 10.61 4.52
C GLU A 190 4.37 9.13 4.52
N TYR A 191 5.13 8.30 5.25
CA TYR A 191 4.87 6.87 5.37
C TYR A 191 4.06 6.56 6.64
N ASP A 192 3.00 5.78 6.48
CA ASP A 192 2.18 5.33 7.60
C ASP A 192 2.95 4.36 8.50
N LEU A 193 3.80 3.51 7.92
CA LEU A 193 4.72 2.63 8.65
C LEU A 193 6.15 2.88 8.22
N LEU A 194 7.04 3.08 9.20
CA LEU A 194 8.49 3.09 9.01
C LEU A 194 9.10 1.82 9.58
N ILE A 195 9.85 1.07 8.77
CA ILE A 195 10.60 -0.12 9.20
C ILE A 195 12.08 0.20 9.11
N ILE A 196 12.78 0.07 10.23
CA ILE A 196 14.23 0.26 10.33
C ILE A 196 14.86 -1.08 10.66
N ASP A 197 15.54 -1.65 9.66
CA ASP A 197 16.18 -2.95 9.79
C ASP A 197 17.58 -2.82 10.36
N ASP A 198 18.00 -3.81 11.18
CA ASP A 198 19.32 -3.98 11.77
C ASP A 198 19.82 -2.78 12.62
N LEU A 199 18.99 -2.31 13.58
CA LEU A 199 19.43 -1.35 14.58
C LEU A 199 20.59 -1.92 15.41
N GLY A 200 21.66 -1.13 15.61
CA GLY A 200 22.83 -1.49 16.44
C GLY A 200 24.00 -2.05 15.60
N VAL A 201 23.94 -2.03 14.27
CA VAL A 201 25.04 -2.42 13.36
C VAL A 201 25.92 -1.20 12.99
N GLU A 202 25.39 -0.01 13.17
CA GLU A 202 26.06 1.24 12.85
C GLU A 202 27.28 1.50 13.76
N ARG A 203 28.27 2.22 13.21
CA ARG A 203 29.41 2.71 14.00
C ARG A 203 28.88 3.68 15.06
N SER A 204 29.22 3.47 16.33
CA SER A 204 28.85 4.32 17.45
C SER A 204 29.61 5.66 17.44
N THR A 205 29.49 6.41 16.34
CA THR A 205 30.00 7.79 16.26
C THR A 205 28.96 8.74 16.86
N GLU A 206 29.42 9.83 17.47
CA GLU A 206 28.50 10.84 18.02
C GLU A 206 27.51 11.36 16.98
N TYR A 207 28.00 11.61 15.76
CA TYR A 207 27.15 12.00 14.63
C TYR A 207 26.07 10.95 14.29
N ALA A 208 26.44 9.67 14.20
CA ALA A 208 25.49 8.61 13.89
C ALA A 208 24.39 8.50 14.94
N MET A 209 24.78 8.59 16.22
CA MET A 209 23.86 8.57 17.35
C MET A 209 22.92 9.77 17.37
N GLU A 210 23.42 10.95 17.04
CA GLU A 210 22.61 12.15 16.92
C GLU A 210 21.57 12.03 15.79
N GLN A 211 21.98 11.57 14.60
CA GLN A 211 21.06 11.39 13.47
C GLN A 211 20.01 10.29 13.76
N MET A 212 20.42 9.20 14.40
CA MET A 212 19.52 8.14 14.85
C MET A 212 18.47 8.69 15.81
N PHE A 213 18.91 9.51 16.79
CA PHE A 213 18.00 10.16 17.70
C PHE A 213 16.98 11.02 16.96
N PHE A 214 17.40 11.85 15.99
CA PHE A 214 16.47 12.71 15.25
C PHE A 214 15.43 11.90 14.45
N VAL A 215 15.83 10.80 13.82
CA VAL A 215 14.91 9.93 13.08
C VAL A 215 13.87 9.29 14.01
N ILE A 216 14.33 8.69 15.10
CA ILE A 216 13.43 8.03 16.07
C ILE A 216 12.55 9.05 16.81
N ASP A 217 13.10 10.20 17.19
CA ASP A 217 12.34 11.26 17.88
C ASP A 217 11.28 11.90 16.95
N SER A 218 11.60 12.14 15.68
CA SER A 218 10.61 12.60 14.68
C SER A 218 9.45 11.61 14.58
N ARG A 219 9.77 10.32 14.44
CA ARG A 219 8.77 9.27 14.33
C ARG A 219 7.94 9.10 15.60
N TYR A 220 8.56 9.22 16.76
CA TYR A 220 7.89 9.19 18.06
C TYR A 220 6.89 10.36 18.20
N ARG A 221 7.29 11.57 17.81
CA ARG A 221 6.44 12.78 17.89
C ARG A 221 5.30 12.78 16.88
N SER A 222 5.52 12.24 15.69
CA SER A 222 4.47 12.13 14.65
C SER A 222 3.38 11.11 15.00
N ARG A 223 3.58 10.31 16.06
CA ARG A 223 2.65 9.26 16.51
C ARG A 223 2.27 8.29 15.40
N ARG A 224 3.24 7.89 14.61
CA ARG A 224 3.06 6.88 13.56
C ARG A 224 3.84 5.61 13.90
N PRO A 225 3.28 4.42 13.67
CA PRO A 225 3.92 3.15 14.00
C PRO A 225 5.28 3.00 13.33
N MET A 226 6.20 2.35 14.03
CA MET A 226 7.49 1.91 13.50
C MET A 226 7.75 0.44 13.86
N ILE A 227 8.46 -0.26 12.98
CA ILE A 227 9.00 -1.58 13.25
C ILE A 227 10.51 -1.48 13.26
N ILE A 228 11.13 -1.97 14.31
CA ILE A 228 12.58 -1.99 14.46
C ILE A 228 13.03 -3.44 14.55
N THR A 229 14.05 -3.82 13.78
CA THR A 229 14.73 -5.10 13.97
C THR A 229 16.10 -4.86 14.57
N THR A 230 16.55 -5.75 15.44
CA THR A 230 17.87 -5.65 16.08
C THR A 230 18.40 -7.01 16.53
N ASN A 231 19.72 -7.14 16.59
CA ASN A 231 20.38 -8.29 17.20
C ASN A 231 20.75 -8.04 18.67
N LEU A 232 20.49 -6.85 19.19
CA LEU A 232 20.68 -6.54 20.60
C LEU A 232 19.67 -7.33 21.45
N LYS A 233 20.11 -7.73 22.64
CA LYS A 233 19.21 -8.36 23.62
C LYS A 233 18.31 -7.32 24.26
N LEU A 234 17.12 -7.73 24.69
CA LEU A 234 16.20 -6.82 25.38
C LEU A 234 16.82 -6.23 26.68
N SER A 235 17.72 -6.98 27.32
CA SER A 235 18.48 -6.49 28.49
C SER A 235 19.43 -5.35 28.12
N GLU A 236 20.05 -5.37 26.95
CA GLU A 236 20.96 -4.30 26.48
C GLU A 236 20.18 -3.04 26.15
N LEU A 237 18.99 -3.18 25.51
CA LEU A 237 18.09 -2.06 25.23
C LEU A 237 17.53 -1.42 26.52
N LYS A 238 17.29 -2.23 27.56
CA LYS A 238 16.83 -1.73 28.88
C LYS A 238 17.92 -1.14 29.75
N ASN A 239 19.18 -1.52 29.51
CA ASN A 239 20.34 -1.04 30.26
C ASN A 239 21.39 -0.48 29.30
N PRO A 240 21.09 0.65 28.65
CA PRO A 240 21.95 1.25 27.62
C PRO A 240 23.29 1.72 28.22
N PRO A 241 24.37 1.76 27.40
CA PRO A 241 25.71 2.11 27.88
C PRO A 241 25.87 3.59 28.26
N ASP A 242 25.06 4.45 27.69
CA ASP A 242 25.11 5.91 27.88
C ASP A 242 23.77 6.58 27.68
N LEU A 243 23.69 7.89 27.91
CA LEU A 243 22.48 8.69 27.82
C LEU A 243 21.97 8.85 26.39
N ALA A 244 22.85 8.82 25.36
CA ALA A 244 22.46 8.94 23.98
C ALA A 244 21.64 7.71 23.53
N HIS A 245 22.16 6.51 23.84
CA HIS A 245 21.45 5.26 23.62
C HIS A 245 20.15 5.19 24.44
N ALA A 246 20.19 5.63 25.71
CA ALA A 246 19.02 5.62 26.57
C ALA A 246 17.84 6.39 25.96
N ARG A 247 18.10 7.58 25.42
CA ARG A 247 17.06 8.42 24.78
C ARG A 247 16.41 7.77 23.57
N ILE A 248 17.18 7.00 22.80
CA ILE A 248 16.70 6.30 21.60
C ILE A 248 15.89 5.07 22.00
N TYR A 249 16.46 4.23 22.86
CA TYR A 249 15.86 2.95 23.23
C TYR A 249 14.59 3.12 24.06
N ASP A 250 14.53 4.15 24.92
CA ASP A 250 13.32 4.48 25.69
C ASP A 250 12.12 4.74 24.78
N ARG A 251 12.29 5.54 23.73
CA ARG A 251 11.24 5.82 22.75
C ARG A 251 10.80 4.58 21.96
N ILE A 252 11.77 3.74 21.60
CA ILE A 252 11.49 2.47 20.90
C ILE A 252 10.70 1.54 21.81
N LEU A 253 11.15 1.35 23.07
CA LEU A 253 10.52 0.45 24.02
C LEU A 253 9.12 0.93 24.45
N GLU A 254 8.86 2.25 24.43
CA GLU A 254 7.53 2.78 24.72
C GLU A 254 6.53 2.50 23.59
N ARG A 255 6.97 2.56 22.32
CA ARG A 255 6.08 2.49 21.17
C ARG A 255 6.06 1.15 20.45
N CYS A 256 7.05 0.31 20.69
CA CYS A 256 7.22 -0.96 19.96
C CYS A 256 7.06 -2.15 20.91
N ALA A 257 6.08 -2.99 20.66
CA ALA A 257 5.88 -4.24 21.38
C ALA A 257 7.04 -5.22 21.07
N PRO A 258 7.77 -5.74 22.05
CA PRO A 258 8.91 -6.61 21.82
C PRO A 258 8.46 -8.03 21.41
N ILE A 259 9.06 -8.56 20.35
CA ILE A 259 8.90 -9.94 19.88
C ILE A 259 10.30 -10.59 19.84
N LEU A 260 10.49 -11.63 20.61
CA LEU A 260 11.75 -12.39 20.63
C LEU A 260 11.80 -13.34 19.44
N PHE A 261 12.91 -13.28 18.72
CA PHE A 261 13.29 -14.20 17.65
C PHE A 261 14.46 -15.05 18.14
N ASP A 262 14.15 -16.15 18.79
CA ASP A 262 15.08 -17.19 19.22
C ASP A 262 14.81 -18.46 18.42
N GLY A 263 15.83 -19.24 18.16
CA GLY A 263 15.67 -20.53 17.49
C GLY A 263 16.54 -20.68 16.24
N LYS A 264 15.97 -21.27 15.21
CA LYS A 264 16.68 -21.74 14.03
C LYS A 264 17.30 -20.61 13.23
N ASN A 265 18.59 -20.80 12.84
CA ASN A 265 19.26 -19.90 11.91
C ASN A 265 18.99 -20.31 10.46
N PHE A 266 18.01 -19.67 9.82
CA PHE A 266 17.63 -19.94 8.42
C PHE A 266 18.77 -19.63 7.42
N ARG A 267 19.71 -18.72 7.76
CA ARG A 267 20.87 -18.42 6.90
C ARG A 267 21.83 -19.58 6.80
N GLU A 268 22.03 -20.35 7.86
CA GLU A 268 22.89 -21.54 7.85
C GLU A 268 22.31 -22.65 6.97
N GLU A 269 20.99 -22.84 6.98
CA GLU A 269 20.34 -23.81 6.12
C GLU A 269 20.46 -23.41 4.64
N ASN A 270 20.16 -22.16 4.31
CA ASN A 270 20.31 -21.65 2.95
C ASN A 270 21.77 -21.74 2.47
N ALA A 271 22.74 -21.44 3.34
CA ALA A 271 24.16 -21.59 3.02
C ALA A 271 24.55 -23.07 2.78
N SER A 272 23.95 -23.99 3.51
CA SER A 272 24.15 -25.43 3.29
C SER A 272 23.60 -25.88 1.94
N ALA A 273 22.38 -25.48 1.59
CA ALA A 273 21.76 -25.75 0.31
C ALA A 273 22.57 -25.15 -0.87
N THR A 274 23.02 -23.89 -0.70
CA THR A 274 23.86 -23.21 -1.71
C THR A 274 25.19 -23.94 -1.92
N ARG A 275 25.84 -24.40 -0.84
CA ARG A 275 27.09 -25.17 -0.91
C ARG A 275 26.90 -26.50 -1.63
N GLN A 276 25.77 -27.18 -1.42
CA GLN A 276 25.47 -28.41 -2.12
C GLN A 276 25.25 -28.18 -3.62
N ALA A 277 24.41 -27.20 -3.97
CA ALA A 277 24.16 -26.80 -5.35
C ALA A 277 25.45 -26.36 -6.07
N ALA A 278 26.33 -25.62 -5.40
CA ALA A 278 27.61 -25.21 -5.95
C ALA A 278 28.53 -26.43 -6.24
N LYS A 279 28.54 -27.43 -5.33
CA LYS A 279 29.29 -28.68 -5.58
C LYS A 279 28.76 -29.39 -6.82
N ASP A 280 27.46 -29.51 -6.98
CA ASP A 280 26.85 -30.19 -8.12
C ASP A 280 27.18 -29.48 -9.45
N ILE A 281 27.14 -28.13 -9.46
CA ILE A 281 27.52 -27.33 -10.63
C ILE A 281 29.01 -27.45 -10.99
N VAL A 282 29.89 -27.37 -9.98
CA VAL A 282 31.35 -27.39 -10.18
C VAL A 282 31.86 -28.83 -10.47
N SER A 283 31.13 -29.85 -9.99
CA SER A 283 31.48 -31.26 -10.19
C SER A 283 30.90 -31.87 -11.47
N SER A 284 29.96 -31.17 -12.14
CA SER A 284 29.46 -31.60 -13.47
C SER A 284 30.61 -31.47 -14.47
N LYS A 285 31.31 -32.58 -14.73
CA LYS A 285 32.24 -32.72 -15.86
C LYS A 285 31.43 -32.59 -17.14
N HIS A 286 31.90 -31.74 -18.03
CA HIS A 286 31.49 -31.78 -19.43
C HIS A 286 31.86 -33.15 -19.98
N ASP A 287 30.86 -34.03 -20.17
CA ASP A 287 30.97 -35.19 -21.07
C ASP A 287 30.83 -34.71 -22.52
#